data_fbc30c81e1865716906d5c348173d160
#
_entry.id   fbc30c81e1865716906d5c348173d160
#
_cell.length_a   1.000
_cell.length_b   1.000
_cell.length_c   1.000
_cell.angle_alpha   90.00
_cell.angle_beta   90.00
_cell.angle_gamma   90.00
#
_symmetry.space_group_name_H-M   'P 1'
#
loop_
_entity.id
_entity.type
_entity.pdbx_description
1 polymer ?
#
loop_
_entity_poly.entity_id
_entity_poly.type
_entity_poly.pdbx_seq_one_letter_code
_entity_poly.pdbx_strand_id
1 'polypeptide(L)'
;MICVFGASGNTGGAAAAFLLKRGKQIRVVGRQREKLAPLAKAGAESCVGDIENAGFVREALSGAEAAYVLVPPNMATNDFRAYQNRVIDALAGGIEAAGVRHVVLLSSLGAHHAQGTGPIVALHDFEERLKKIAGLNALFLRAGFFMENVLMGLGSVKAQGIYGGPMPAEAAVPMIAPADIGSYAGGRLARLDFSGKSVVHLIGPKAITQTELVGILGQAIGKSVRYVQVSLGDVEQGLRQAGFSPSLVSAFMEMYRGAGQGLVAPESGGSVVTMPTTFETFAKEVFAPAYRS
;
A
#
# COMPACT_ATOMS: atom_id res chain seq x y z
N MET A 1 -6.42 -4.84 -22.62
CA MET A 1 -6.99 -5.14 -21.28
C MET A 1 -5.96 -4.82 -20.21
N ILE A 2 -6.36 -4.12 -19.14
CA ILE A 2 -5.51 -3.84 -17.96
C ILE A 2 -6.08 -4.60 -16.77
N CYS A 3 -5.26 -5.44 -16.11
CA CYS A 3 -5.68 -6.17 -14.91
C CYS A 3 -5.31 -5.42 -13.66
N VAL A 4 -6.26 -5.23 -12.70
CA VAL A 4 -6.04 -4.48 -11.46
C VAL A 4 -6.28 -5.40 -10.27
N PHE A 5 -5.20 -5.85 -9.64
CA PHE A 5 -5.27 -6.62 -8.39
C PHE A 5 -5.54 -5.70 -7.19
N GLY A 6 -6.18 -6.25 -6.16
CA GLY A 6 -6.52 -5.50 -4.97
C GLY A 6 -7.54 -4.37 -5.21
N ALA A 7 -8.37 -4.49 -6.24
CA ALA A 7 -9.33 -3.46 -6.66
C ALA A 7 -10.43 -3.17 -5.61
N SER A 8 -10.62 -4.04 -4.63
CA SER A 8 -11.50 -3.78 -3.48
C SER A 8 -10.85 -2.94 -2.36
N GLY A 9 -9.55 -2.64 -2.48
CA GLY A 9 -8.80 -1.81 -1.53
C GLY A 9 -8.60 -0.38 -2.02
N ASN A 10 -7.96 0.44 -1.18
CA ASN A 10 -7.84 1.89 -1.41
C ASN A 10 -7.05 2.22 -2.68
N THR A 11 -5.86 1.66 -2.87
CA THR A 11 -5.01 1.99 -4.02
C THR A 11 -5.48 1.35 -5.31
N GLY A 12 -5.81 0.04 -5.28
CA GLY A 12 -6.32 -0.67 -6.46
C GLY A 12 -7.68 -0.16 -6.91
N GLY A 13 -8.58 0.18 -5.98
CA GLY A 13 -9.87 0.80 -6.28
C GLY A 13 -9.72 2.16 -6.96
N ALA A 14 -8.80 3.00 -6.45
CA ALA A 14 -8.51 4.30 -7.06
C ALA A 14 -7.89 4.14 -8.46
N ALA A 15 -6.98 3.19 -8.66
CA ALA A 15 -6.41 2.89 -9.97
C ALA A 15 -7.48 2.43 -10.97
N ALA A 16 -8.36 1.50 -10.55
CA ALA A 16 -9.46 1.02 -11.36
C ALA A 16 -10.44 2.14 -11.75
N ALA A 17 -10.85 2.96 -10.79
CA ALA A 17 -11.74 4.10 -11.03
C ALA A 17 -11.11 5.12 -12.00
N PHE A 18 -9.81 5.39 -11.85
CA PHE A 18 -9.08 6.27 -12.75
C PHE A 18 -9.05 5.74 -14.19
N LEU A 19 -8.81 4.44 -14.38
CA LEU A 19 -8.77 3.79 -15.68
C LEU A 19 -10.15 3.77 -16.35
N LEU A 20 -11.21 3.45 -15.60
CA LEU A 20 -12.59 3.45 -16.11
C LEU A 20 -13.02 4.84 -16.59
N LYS A 21 -12.71 5.90 -15.82
CA LYS A 21 -12.98 7.28 -16.24
C LYS A 21 -12.31 7.67 -17.56
N ARG A 22 -11.27 6.94 -17.99
CA ARG A 22 -10.56 7.13 -19.26
C ARG A 22 -10.98 6.14 -20.34
N GLY A 23 -12.06 5.42 -20.14
CA GLY A 23 -12.59 4.45 -21.09
C GLY A 23 -11.69 3.24 -21.34
N LYS A 24 -10.78 2.91 -20.40
CA LYS A 24 -9.92 1.73 -20.54
C LYS A 24 -10.70 0.47 -20.20
N GLN A 25 -10.48 -0.56 -20.99
CA GLN A 25 -10.97 -1.91 -20.66
C GLN A 25 -10.13 -2.49 -19.53
N ILE A 26 -10.78 -2.78 -18.39
CA ILE A 26 -10.09 -3.31 -17.21
C ILE A 26 -10.77 -4.57 -16.67
N ARG A 27 -9.95 -5.44 -16.09
CA ARG A 27 -10.36 -6.54 -15.23
C ARG A 27 -9.95 -6.22 -13.81
N VAL A 28 -10.89 -6.29 -12.87
CA VAL A 28 -10.69 -6.03 -11.45
C VAL A 28 -10.67 -7.33 -10.66
N VAL A 29 -9.62 -7.53 -9.88
CA VAL A 29 -9.39 -8.77 -9.12
C VAL A 29 -9.51 -8.51 -7.62
N GLY A 30 -10.28 -9.36 -6.95
CA GLY A 30 -10.46 -9.32 -5.51
C GLY A 30 -11.09 -10.59 -4.96
N ARG A 31 -11.16 -10.71 -3.63
CA ARG A 31 -11.69 -11.91 -2.95
C ARG A 31 -13.20 -11.90 -2.75
N GLN A 32 -13.84 -10.73 -2.78
CA GLN A 32 -15.26 -10.55 -2.44
C GLN A 32 -15.98 -9.84 -3.60
N ARG A 33 -16.96 -10.53 -4.18
CA ARG A 33 -17.75 -10.03 -5.32
C ARG A 33 -18.47 -8.72 -4.99
N GLU A 34 -19.01 -8.62 -3.80
CA GLU A 34 -19.79 -7.47 -3.34
C GLU A 34 -18.93 -6.18 -3.33
N LYS A 35 -17.65 -6.31 -2.96
CA LYS A 35 -16.71 -5.17 -2.96
C LYS A 35 -16.25 -4.76 -4.36
N LEU A 36 -16.36 -5.64 -5.33
CA LEU A 36 -16.06 -5.34 -6.74
C LEU A 36 -17.29 -4.82 -7.50
N ALA A 37 -18.49 -5.02 -6.97
CA ALA A 37 -19.74 -4.68 -7.64
C ALA A 37 -19.83 -3.20 -8.13
N PRO A 38 -19.37 -2.18 -7.39
CA PRO A 38 -19.38 -0.80 -7.88
C PRO A 38 -18.52 -0.61 -9.15
N LEU A 39 -17.34 -1.26 -9.21
CA LEU A 39 -16.46 -1.20 -10.38
C LEU A 39 -17.03 -1.99 -11.57
N ALA A 40 -17.67 -3.15 -11.29
CA ALA A 40 -18.35 -3.93 -12.31
C ALA A 40 -19.52 -3.15 -12.94
N LYS A 41 -20.32 -2.45 -12.12
CA LYS A 41 -21.39 -1.56 -12.60
C LYS A 41 -20.85 -0.41 -13.44
N ALA A 42 -19.61 0.04 -13.18
CA ALA A 42 -18.93 1.06 -13.96
C ALA A 42 -18.25 0.51 -15.23
N GLY A 43 -18.40 -0.78 -15.55
CA GLY A 43 -17.93 -1.40 -16.79
C GLY A 43 -16.65 -2.24 -16.67
N ALA A 44 -16.17 -2.54 -15.45
CA ALA A 44 -15.04 -3.44 -15.28
C ALA A 44 -15.47 -4.92 -15.36
N GLU A 45 -14.64 -5.76 -15.94
CA GLU A 45 -14.76 -7.22 -15.80
C GLU A 45 -14.33 -7.64 -14.38
N SER A 46 -15.19 -8.35 -13.65
CA SER A 46 -14.89 -8.82 -12.29
C SER A 46 -14.33 -10.23 -12.30
N CYS A 47 -13.18 -10.43 -11.66
CA CYS A 47 -12.53 -11.71 -11.41
C CYS A 47 -12.38 -11.94 -9.90
N VAL A 48 -13.09 -12.95 -9.36
CA VAL A 48 -13.16 -13.21 -7.93
C VAL A 48 -12.42 -14.51 -7.60
N GLY A 49 -11.41 -14.42 -6.75
CA GLY A 49 -10.63 -15.59 -6.33
C GLY A 49 -9.49 -15.25 -5.40
N ASP A 50 -8.66 -16.26 -5.13
CA ASP A 50 -7.54 -16.17 -4.21
C ASP A 50 -6.23 -15.87 -4.95
N ILE A 51 -5.58 -14.78 -4.56
CA ILE A 51 -4.30 -14.33 -5.12
C ILE A 51 -3.13 -15.29 -4.78
N GLU A 52 -3.27 -16.16 -3.78
CA GLU A 52 -2.29 -17.22 -3.49
C GLU A 52 -2.39 -18.40 -4.47
N ASN A 53 -3.48 -18.51 -5.23
CA ASN A 53 -3.68 -19.57 -6.21
C ASN A 53 -3.07 -19.17 -7.57
N ALA A 54 -1.95 -19.79 -7.94
CA ALA A 54 -1.24 -19.50 -9.18
C ALA A 54 -2.09 -19.76 -10.45
N GLY A 55 -2.98 -20.77 -10.42
CA GLY A 55 -3.91 -21.05 -11.52
C GLY A 55 -4.91 -19.90 -11.74
N PHE A 56 -5.52 -19.44 -10.66
CA PHE A 56 -6.41 -18.28 -10.66
C PHE A 56 -5.70 -17.00 -11.14
N VAL A 57 -4.49 -16.73 -10.62
CA VAL A 57 -3.74 -15.52 -11.02
C VAL A 57 -3.41 -15.55 -12.51
N ARG A 58 -3.00 -16.70 -13.05
CA ARG A 58 -2.74 -16.87 -14.48
C ARG A 58 -4.01 -16.65 -15.33
N GLU A 59 -5.14 -17.17 -14.90
CA GLU A 59 -6.43 -16.94 -15.56
C GLU A 59 -6.82 -15.46 -15.52
N ALA A 60 -6.70 -14.82 -14.35
CA ALA A 60 -6.98 -13.39 -14.17
C ALA A 60 -6.11 -12.50 -15.07
N LEU A 61 -4.87 -12.89 -15.36
CA LEU A 61 -3.94 -12.17 -16.23
C LEU A 61 -4.08 -12.54 -17.71
N SER A 62 -4.85 -13.56 -18.05
CA SER A 62 -5.02 -13.99 -19.45
C SER A 62 -5.54 -12.86 -20.33
N GLY A 63 -4.83 -12.57 -21.42
CA GLY A 63 -5.14 -11.49 -22.36
C GLY A 63 -4.87 -10.06 -21.82
N ALA A 64 -4.26 -9.93 -20.65
CA ALA A 64 -3.88 -8.63 -20.12
C ALA A 64 -2.57 -8.15 -20.76
N GLU A 65 -2.55 -6.93 -21.28
CA GLU A 65 -1.36 -6.24 -21.76
C GLU A 65 -0.57 -5.62 -20.59
N ALA A 66 -1.29 -5.16 -19.59
CA ALA A 66 -0.72 -4.48 -18.43
C ALA A 66 -1.43 -4.88 -17.12
N ALA A 67 -0.72 -4.75 -15.99
CA ALA A 67 -1.28 -5.03 -14.68
C ALA A 67 -0.81 -4.05 -13.60
N TYR A 68 -1.73 -3.75 -12.66
CA TYR A 68 -1.43 -3.21 -11.36
C TYR A 68 -1.39 -4.34 -10.34
N VAL A 69 -0.29 -4.50 -9.63
CA VAL A 69 -0.10 -5.59 -8.66
C VAL A 69 0.39 -5.07 -7.32
N LEU A 70 0.05 -5.81 -6.28
CA LEU A 70 0.47 -5.53 -4.91
C LEU A 70 0.42 -6.82 -4.08
N VAL A 71 1.11 -6.85 -2.97
CA VAL A 71 0.97 -7.88 -1.93
C VAL A 71 -0.04 -7.36 -0.89
N PRO A 72 -1.28 -7.86 -0.87
CA PRO A 72 -2.27 -7.38 0.09
C PRO A 72 -1.90 -7.85 1.50
N PRO A 73 -2.19 -7.07 2.56
CA PRO A 73 -2.00 -7.54 3.92
C PRO A 73 -2.96 -8.70 4.24
N ASN A 74 -2.46 -9.71 4.94
CA ASN A 74 -3.27 -10.77 5.54
C ASN A 74 -2.92 -10.89 7.03
N MET A 75 -3.69 -10.18 7.86
CA MET A 75 -3.46 -10.13 9.30
C MET A 75 -3.83 -11.42 10.03
N ALA A 76 -4.56 -12.33 9.38
CA ALA A 76 -5.01 -13.61 9.94
C ALA A 76 -4.04 -14.77 9.67
N THR A 77 -2.97 -14.56 8.89
CA THR A 77 -2.03 -15.63 8.58
C THR A 77 -1.12 -15.96 9.77
N ASN A 78 -0.85 -17.24 9.97
CA ASN A 78 0.08 -17.70 11.01
C ASN A 78 1.55 -17.47 10.62
N ASP A 79 1.87 -17.56 9.33
CA ASP A 79 3.19 -17.27 8.77
C ASP A 79 3.08 -16.20 7.71
N PHE A 80 3.39 -14.97 8.14
CA PHE A 80 3.23 -13.78 7.30
C PHE A 80 4.21 -13.76 6.13
N ARG A 81 5.44 -14.19 6.36
CA ARG A 81 6.46 -14.23 5.31
C ARG A 81 6.16 -15.29 4.24
N ALA A 82 5.77 -16.48 4.67
CA ALA A 82 5.36 -17.54 3.75
C ALA A 82 4.14 -17.12 2.91
N TYR A 83 3.16 -16.45 3.52
CA TYR A 83 2.02 -15.86 2.81
C TYR A 83 2.48 -14.87 1.72
N GLN A 84 3.33 -13.90 2.08
CA GLN A 84 3.84 -12.93 1.12
C GLN A 84 4.56 -13.62 -0.05
N ASN A 85 5.40 -14.63 0.24
CA ASN A 85 6.12 -15.39 -0.78
C ASN A 85 5.17 -16.11 -1.74
N ARG A 86 4.12 -16.77 -1.25
CA ARG A 86 3.13 -17.44 -2.11
C ARG A 86 2.43 -16.44 -3.05
N VAL A 87 2.03 -15.28 -2.53
CA VAL A 87 1.42 -14.22 -3.36
C VAL A 87 2.40 -13.73 -4.44
N ILE A 88 3.65 -13.50 -4.09
CA ILE A 88 4.69 -13.05 -5.00
C ILE A 88 4.98 -14.10 -6.07
N ASP A 89 5.08 -15.37 -5.68
CA ASP A 89 5.29 -16.48 -6.61
C ASP A 89 4.13 -16.60 -7.61
N ALA A 90 2.90 -16.52 -7.12
CA ALA A 90 1.72 -16.58 -7.98
C ALA A 90 1.65 -15.40 -8.95
N LEU A 91 1.89 -14.17 -8.47
CA LEU A 91 1.86 -12.97 -9.31
C LEU A 91 2.99 -12.94 -10.34
N ALA A 92 4.24 -13.18 -9.92
CA ALA A 92 5.38 -13.16 -10.83
C ALA A 92 5.28 -14.25 -11.89
N GLY A 93 4.96 -15.49 -11.49
CA GLY A 93 4.75 -16.60 -12.41
C GLY A 93 3.55 -16.38 -13.36
N GLY A 94 2.45 -15.80 -12.85
CA GLY A 94 1.30 -15.46 -13.67
C GLY A 94 1.59 -14.36 -14.70
N ILE A 95 2.35 -13.32 -14.32
CA ILE A 95 2.79 -12.23 -15.20
C ILE A 95 3.64 -12.79 -16.34
N GLU A 96 4.61 -13.64 -16.02
CA GLU A 96 5.49 -14.27 -17.01
C GLU A 96 4.71 -15.21 -17.94
N ALA A 97 3.91 -16.11 -17.37
CA ALA A 97 3.15 -17.10 -18.15
C ALA A 97 2.08 -16.47 -19.05
N ALA A 98 1.45 -15.37 -18.64
CA ALA A 98 0.45 -14.65 -19.43
C ALA A 98 1.07 -13.68 -20.45
N GLY A 99 2.40 -13.48 -20.43
CA GLY A 99 3.08 -12.56 -21.34
C GLY A 99 2.71 -11.09 -21.13
N VAL A 100 2.39 -10.69 -19.89
CA VAL A 100 2.08 -9.30 -19.54
C VAL A 100 3.32 -8.43 -19.78
N ARG A 101 3.15 -7.34 -20.54
CA ARG A 101 4.29 -6.50 -20.97
C ARG A 101 4.55 -5.30 -20.09
N HIS A 102 3.55 -4.82 -19.36
CA HIS A 102 3.69 -3.65 -18.46
C HIS A 102 3.12 -3.95 -17.09
N VAL A 103 3.90 -3.71 -16.05
CA VAL A 103 3.47 -3.90 -14.66
C VAL A 103 3.77 -2.65 -13.85
N VAL A 104 2.77 -2.19 -13.11
CA VAL A 104 2.97 -1.23 -12.01
C VAL A 104 2.83 -2.01 -10.71
N LEU A 105 3.92 -2.10 -9.94
CA LEU A 105 3.95 -2.71 -8.62
C LEU A 105 3.82 -1.64 -7.54
N LEU A 106 2.84 -1.79 -6.64
CA LEU A 106 2.85 -1.06 -5.38
C LEU A 106 3.92 -1.65 -4.47
N SER A 107 4.99 -0.93 -4.34
CA SER A 107 6.12 -1.19 -3.45
C SER A 107 6.12 -0.18 -2.28
N SER A 108 7.20 -0.09 -1.52
CA SER A 108 7.33 0.78 -0.35
C SER A 108 8.68 1.47 -0.31
N LEU A 109 8.74 2.65 0.31
CA LEU A 109 10.01 3.18 0.79
C LEU A 109 10.71 2.10 1.62
N GLY A 110 12.04 1.98 1.47
CA GLY A 110 12.82 0.93 2.12
C GLY A 110 12.92 -0.39 1.36
N ALA A 111 12.20 -0.59 0.24
CA ALA A 111 12.27 -1.82 -0.56
C ALA A 111 13.62 -2.01 -1.30
N HIS A 112 14.54 -1.06 -1.24
CA HIS A 112 15.92 -1.26 -1.69
C HIS A 112 16.76 -2.11 -0.71
N HIS A 113 16.28 -2.30 0.52
CA HIS A 113 16.94 -3.13 1.52
C HIS A 113 16.42 -4.58 1.48
N ALA A 114 17.36 -5.53 1.39
CA ALA A 114 17.04 -6.97 1.41
C ALA A 114 16.70 -7.51 2.81
N GLN A 115 16.86 -6.69 3.87
CA GLN A 115 16.62 -7.08 5.27
C GLN A 115 16.41 -5.85 6.16
N GLY A 116 15.91 -6.04 7.38
CA GLY A 116 15.80 -4.99 8.38
C GLY A 116 14.56 -4.10 8.25
N THR A 117 13.71 -4.34 7.26
CA THR A 117 12.49 -3.55 7.00
C THR A 117 11.19 -4.34 7.18
N GLY A 118 11.26 -5.53 7.78
CA GLY A 118 10.11 -6.36 8.12
C GLY A 118 9.22 -6.71 6.91
N PRO A 119 7.93 -6.34 6.90
CA PRO A 119 7.03 -6.65 5.78
C PRO A 119 7.52 -6.17 4.41
N ILE A 120 8.36 -5.11 4.39
CA ILE A 120 8.85 -4.48 3.16
C ILE A 120 9.90 -5.34 2.46
N VAL A 121 10.60 -6.23 3.18
CA VAL A 121 11.55 -7.19 2.59
C VAL A 121 10.88 -8.04 1.50
N ALA A 122 9.61 -8.40 1.66
CA ALA A 122 8.87 -9.12 0.62
C ALA A 122 8.69 -8.29 -0.66
N LEU A 123 8.55 -6.97 -0.54
CA LEU A 123 8.45 -6.09 -1.70
C LEU A 123 9.80 -5.95 -2.41
N HIS A 124 10.92 -5.95 -1.66
CA HIS A 124 12.26 -6.08 -2.25
C HIS A 124 12.34 -7.34 -3.11
N ASP A 125 11.98 -8.50 -2.56
CA ASP A 125 12.04 -9.77 -3.30
C ASP A 125 11.10 -9.75 -4.52
N PHE A 126 9.94 -9.10 -4.43
CA PHE A 126 9.04 -8.99 -5.56
C PHE A 126 9.63 -8.11 -6.67
N GLU A 127 10.23 -6.96 -6.33
CA GLU A 127 10.95 -6.14 -7.29
C GLU A 127 12.05 -6.97 -7.99
N GLU A 128 12.86 -7.72 -7.22
CA GLU A 128 13.96 -8.55 -7.75
C GLU A 128 13.46 -9.67 -8.67
N ARG A 129 12.30 -10.28 -8.37
CA ARG A 129 11.69 -11.29 -9.25
C ARG A 129 11.19 -10.68 -10.56
N LEU A 130 10.48 -9.53 -10.49
CA LEU A 130 10.01 -8.84 -11.70
C LEU A 130 11.16 -8.32 -12.56
N LYS A 131 12.29 -7.95 -11.97
CA LYS A 131 13.50 -7.54 -12.70
C LYS A 131 14.04 -8.67 -13.60
N LYS A 132 13.87 -9.93 -13.20
CA LYS A 132 14.35 -11.11 -13.94
C LYS A 132 13.49 -11.50 -15.13
N ILE A 133 12.23 -11.03 -15.20
CA ILE A 133 11.34 -11.36 -16.32
C ILE A 133 11.80 -10.59 -17.57
N ALA A 134 12.20 -11.34 -18.60
CA ALA A 134 12.67 -10.78 -19.85
C ALA A 134 11.55 -10.01 -20.59
N GLY A 135 11.87 -8.87 -21.16
CA GLY A 135 10.93 -8.06 -21.95
C GLY A 135 9.82 -7.37 -21.12
N LEU A 136 9.72 -7.59 -19.81
CA LEU A 136 8.77 -6.92 -18.96
C LEU A 136 9.18 -5.46 -18.72
N ASN A 137 8.28 -4.51 -18.91
CA ASN A 137 8.40 -3.14 -18.44
C ASN A 137 7.76 -3.04 -17.06
N ALA A 138 8.54 -2.74 -16.02
CA ALA A 138 8.06 -2.69 -14.65
C ALA A 138 8.36 -1.34 -14.02
N LEU A 139 7.32 -0.74 -13.43
CA LEU A 139 7.41 0.49 -12.63
C LEU A 139 7.12 0.15 -11.17
N PHE A 140 8.13 0.31 -10.32
CA PHE A 140 8.03 0.07 -8.88
C PHE A 140 7.69 1.38 -8.17
N LEU A 141 6.49 1.47 -7.61
CA LEU A 141 6.01 2.63 -6.87
C LEU A 141 6.35 2.44 -5.39
N ARG A 142 7.49 2.93 -4.94
CA ARG A 142 7.89 2.92 -3.53
C ARG A 142 7.17 4.04 -2.81
N ALA A 143 6.01 3.73 -2.25
CA ALA A 143 5.13 4.68 -1.58
C ALA A 143 5.59 4.97 -0.15
N GLY A 144 5.36 6.20 0.31
CA GLY A 144 5.48 6.61 1.69
C GLY A 144 4.41 5.99 2.59
N PHE A 145 4.41 6.37 3.86
CA PHE A 145 3.44 5.88 4.84
C PHE A 145 2.01 6.32 4.46
N PHE A 146 1.09 5.36 4.40
CA PHE A 146 -0.28 5.65 4.01
C PHE A 146 -0.99 6.49 5.07
N MET A 147 -1.60 7.60 4.65
CA MET A 147 -2.37 8.46 5.55
C MET A 147 -3.50 7.68 6.24
N GLU A 148 -4.12 6.71 5.57
CA GLU A 148 -5.19 5.86 6.10
C GLU A 148 -4.75 4.99 7.28
N ASN A 149 -3.45 4.72 7.45
CA ASN A 149 -2.97 3.98 8.61
C ASN A 149 -3.27 4.71 9.93
N VAL A 150 -3.46 6.03 9.88
CA VAL A 150 -3.85 6.83 11.06
C VAL A 150 -5.24 6.44 11.60
N LEU A 151 -6.10 5.86 10.75
CA LEU A 151 -7.41 5.35 11.17
C LEU A 151 -7.30 4.19 12.18
N MET A 152 -6.17 3.49 12.24
CA MET A 152 -5.94 2.46 13.26
C MET A 152 -5.97 3.03 14.69
N GLY A 153 -5.60 4.30 14.87
CA GLY A 153 -5.67 5.01 16.15
C GLY A 153 -7.03 5.63 16.49
N LEU A 154 -8.03 5.52 15.58
CA LEU A 154 -9.31 6.21 15.70
C LEU A 154 -10.04 5.89 17.01
N GLY A 155 -10.01 4.62 17.45
CA GLY A 155 -10.64 4.19 18.70
C GLY A 155 -10.04 4.89 19.93
N SER A 156 -8.74 5.01 20.01
CA SER A 156 -8.04 5.71 21.10
C SER A 156 -8.30 7.22 21.07
N VAL A 157 -8.34 7.80 19.88
CA VAL A 157 -8.69 9.23 19.71
C VAL A 157 -10.14 9.48 20.13
N LYS A 158 -11.10 8.62 19.79
CA LYS A 158 -12.50 8.72 20.24
C LYS A 158 -12.63 8.62 21.75
N ALA A 159 -11.97 7.63 22.34
CA ALA A 159 -12.14 7.31 23.76
C ALA A 159 -11.37 8.27 24.70
N GLN A 160 -10.18 8.70 24.30
CA GLN A 160 -9.23 9.36 25.22
C GLN A 160 -8.60 10.65 24.65
N GLY A 161 -8.83 11.00 23.39
CA GLY A 161 -8.12 12.09 22.74
C GLY A 161 -6.62 11.81 22.57
N ILE A 162 -6.23 10.53 22.45
CA ILE A 162 -4.83 10.10 22.35
C ILE A 162 -4.60 9.40 21.02
N TYR A 163 -3.53 9.78 20.33
CA TYR A 163 -2.94 9.02 19.24
C TYR A 163 -1.58 8.49 19.68
N GLY A 164 -1.42 7.17 19.72
CA GLY A 164 -0.19 6.51 20.18
C GLY A 164 0.62 5.91 19.04
N GLY A 165 1.94 5.92 19.17
CA GLY A 165 2.84 5.27 18.21
C GLY A 165 4.27 5.17 18.72
N PRO A 166 5.13 4.32 18.10
CA PRO A 166 6.49 4.12 18.57
C PRO A 166 7.49 5.19 18.08
N MET A 167 7.11 6.02 17.12
CA MET A 167 8.00 7.02 16.56
C MET A 167 8.19 8.20 17.54
N PRO A 168 9.37 8.83 17.60
CA PRO A 168 9.54 10.09 18.34
C PRO A 168 8.56 11.17 17.86
N ALA A 169 8.11 12.03 18.76
CA ALA A 169 7.11 13.07 18.46
C ALA A 169 7.52 13.98 17.29
N GLU A 170 8.81 14.30 17.19
CA GLU A 170 9.37 15.18 16.16
C GLU A 170 9.91 14.42 14.93
N ALA A 171 9.78 13.09 14.89
CA ALA A 171 10.15 12.32 13.71
C ALA A 171 9.18 12.61 12.56
N ALA A 172 9.68 13.23 11.51
CA ALA A 172 8.90 13.52 10.31
C ALA A 172 8.79 12.27 9.42
N VAL A 173 7.57 11.91 9.05
CA VAL A 173 7.26 10.74 8.22
C VAL A 173 6.73 11.20 6.86
N PRO A 174 7.33 10.76 5.73
CA PRO A 174 6.78 11.02 4.42
C PRO A 174 5.49 10.22 4.24
N MET A 175 4.36 10.91 4.27
CA MET A 175 3.03 10.32 4.14
C MET A 175 2.48 10.49 2.73
N ILE A 176 1.50 9.67 2.35
CA ILE A 176 0.84 9.72 1.05
C ILE A 176 -0.60 9.20 1.16
N ALA A 177 -1.52 9.82 0.43
CA ALA A 177 -2.88 9.32 0.30
C ALA A 177 -2.93 8.13 -0.69
N PRO A 178 -3.49 6.97 -0.34
CA PRO A 178 -3.68 5.84 -1.26
C PRO A 178 -4.43 6.18 -2.55
N ALA A 179 -5.35 7.14 -2.51
CA ALA A 179 -6.04 7.63 -3.71
C ALA A 179 -5.07 8.24 -4.73
N ASP A 180 -4.05 8.96 -4.27
CA ASP A 180 -3.01 9.53 -5.10
C ASP A 180 -2.14 8.43 -5.74
N ILE A 181 -1.77 7.41 -4.97
CA ILE A 181 -1.01 6.24 -5.46
C ILE A 181 -1.79 5.57 -6.60
N GLY A 182 -3.07 5.28 -6.37
CA GLY A 182 -3.93 4.66 -7.38
C GLY A 182 -4.10 5.51 -8.63
N SER A 183 -4.29 6.82 -8.46
CA SER A 183 -4.40 7.77 -9.59
C SER A 183 -3.11 7.85 -10.39
N TYR A 184 -1.96 7.89 -9.74
CA TYR A 184 -0.66 7.87 -10.40
C TYR A 184 -0.45 6.55 -11.15
N ALA A 185 -0.67 5.40 -10.50
CA ALA A 185 -0.56 4.09 -11.11
C ALA A 185 -1.49 3.94 -12.33
N GLY A 186 -2.76 4.32 -12.18
CA GLY A 186 -3.74 4.32 -13.26
C GLY A 186 -3.32 5.21 -14.43
N GLY A 187 -2.73 6.38 -14.16
CA GLY A 187 -2.21 7.28 -15.16
C GLY A 187 -1.06 6.67 -15.97
N ARG A 188 -0.13 6.00 -15.32
CA ARG A 188 1.00 5.32 -15.98
C ARG A 188 0.52 4.12 -16.81
N LEU A 189 -0.41 3.31 -16.26
CA LEU A 189 -1.03 2.19 -16.98
C LEU A 189 -1.89 2.63 -18.17
N ALA A 190 -2.58 3.76 -18.07
CA ALA A 190 -3.39 4.27 -19.18
C ALA A 190 -2.55 4.71 -20.38
N ARG A 191 -1.32 5.19 -20.16
CA ARG A 191 -0.41 5.68 -21.21
C ARG A 191 0.63 4.66 -21.63
N LEU A 192 0.99 3.69 -20.77
CA LEU A 192 2.09 2.74 -20.94
C LEU A 192 3.43 3.43 -21.28
N ASP A 193 3.67 4.59 -20.67
CA ASP A 193 4.77 5.52 -20.94
C ASP A 193 6.04 5.21 -20.10
N PHE A 194 6.26 3.97 -19.77
CA PHE A 194 7.44 3.50 -19.06
C PHE A 194 8.02 2.25 -19.73
N SER A 195 9.34 2.15 -19.72
CA SER A 195 10.10 1.06 -20.33
C SER A 195 11.21 0.58 -19.39
N GLY A 196 11.63 -0.68 -19.59
CA GLY A 196 12.63 -1.31 -18.73
C GLY A 196 12.12 -1.50 -17.29
N LYS A 197 13.04 -1.39 -16.33
CA LYS A 197 12.75 -1.52 -14.89
C LYS A 197 13.07 -0.19 -14.22
N SER A 198 12.06 0.46 -13.68
CA SER A 198 12.20 1.79 -13.07
C SER A 198 11.55 1.89 -11.70
N VAL A 199 12.11 2.74 -10.85
CA VAL A 199 11.64 3.02 -9.49
C VAL A 199 11.20 4.47 -9.40
N VAL A 200 10.07 4.70 -8.74
CA VAL A 200 9.60 6.04 -8.38
C VAL A 200 9.21 6.02 -6.90
N HIS A 201 9.77 6.94 -6.13
CA HIS A 201 9.34 7.20 -4.77
C HIS A 201 8.13 8.13 -4.79
N LEU A 202 6.99 7.68 -4.25
CA LEU A 202 5.77 8.47 -4.16
C LEU A 202 5.58 8.96 -2.73
N ILE A 203 5.52 10.27 -2.54
CA ILE A 203 5.28 10.91 -1.24
C ILE A 203 4.24 12.02 -1.38
N GLY A 204 3.62 12.41 -0.28
CA GLY A 204 2.77 13.61 -0.23
C GLY A 204 3.61 14.89 -0.19
N PRO A 205 2.94 16.05 -0.13
CA PRO A 205 3.61 17.37 -0.27
C PRO A 205 4.63 17.65 0.82
N LYS A 206 4.44 17.08 2.01
CA LYS A 206 5.27 17.34 3.19
C LYS A 206 5.40 16.08 4.03
N ALA A 207 6.59 15.85 4.59
CA ALA A 207 6.75 14.91 5.70
C ALA A 207 6.14 15.53 6.96
N ILE A 208 5.38 14.75 7.73
CA ILE A 208 4.59 15.20 8.87
C ILE A 208 5.18 14.62 10.16
N THR A 209 5.46 15.46 11.16
CA THR A 209 5.82 15.01 12.50
C THR A 209 4.60 14.48 13.25
N GLN A 210 4.81 13.67 14.29
CA GLN A 210 3.67 13.18 15.08
C GLN A 210 2.97 14.32 15.83
N THR A 211 3.73 15.34 16.24
CA THR A 211 3.20 16.58 16.84
C THR A 211 2.29 17.33 15.87
N GLU A 212 2.73 17.53 14.61
CA GLU A 212 1.91 18.15 13.57
C GLU A 212 0.67 17.30 13.24
N LEU A 213 0.84 15.98 13.14
CA LEU A 213 -0.23 15.03 12.84
C LEU A 213 -1.41 15.19 13.82
N VAL A 214 -1.14 15.12 15.13
CA VAL A 214 -2.21 15.25 16.13
C VAL A 214 -2.84 16.64 16.17
N GLY A 215 -2.06 17.69 15.91
CA GLY A 215 -2.57 19.05 15.76
C GLY A 215 -3.58 19.17 14.61
N ILE A 216 -3.25 18.63 13.44
CA ILE A 216 -4.12 18.62 12.26
C ILE A 216 -5.39 17.77 12.51
N LEU A 217 -5.24 16.57 13.11
CA LEU A 217 -6.39 15.74 13.47
C LEU A 217 -7.33 16.46 14.45
N GLY A 218 -6.75 17.09 15.48
CA GLY A 218 -7.52 17.86 16.47
C GLY A 218 -8.32 19.00 15.84
N GLN A 219 -7.71 19.75 14.94
CA GLN A 219 -8.39 20.82 14.17
C GLN A 219 -9.54 20.24 13.33
N ALA A 220 -9.32 19.11 12.64
CA ALA A 220 -10.33 18.51 11.76
C ALA A 220 -11.56 18.00 12.51
N ILE A 221 -11.40 17.52 13.77
CA ILE A 221 -12.51 17.01 14.58
C ILE A 221 -13.05 18.02 15.61
N GLY A 222 -12.41 19.20 15.75
CA GLY A 222 -12.80 20.21 16.73
C GLY A 222 -12.51 19.84 18.18
N LYS A 223 -11.51 18.99 18.45
CA LYS A 223 -11.13 18.54 19.79
C LYS A 223 -9.62 18.45 19.93
N SER A 224 -9.11 18.57 21.16
CA SER A 224 -7.69 18.35 21.43
C SER A 224 -7.34 16.88 21.26
N VAL A 225 -6.28 16.61 20.49
CA VAL A 225 -5.66 15.29 20.37
C VAL A 225 -4.19 15.43 20.75
N ARG A 226 -3.69 14.54 21.61
CA ARG A 226 -2.29 14.53 21.99
C ARG A 226 -1.58 13.28 21.51
N TYR A 227 -0.32 13.41 21.15
CA TYR A 227 0.53 12.28 20.83
C TYR A 227 1.10 11.65 22.11
N VAL A 228 1.13 10.33 22.15
CA VAL A 228 1.82 9.57 23.20
C VAL A 228 2.79 8.62 22.53
N GLN A 229 4.08 8.85 22.73
CA GLN A 229 5.09 7.90 22.31
C GLN A 229 5.02 6.65 23.19
N VAL A 230 4.84 5.49 22.57
CA VAL A 230 4.82 4.18 23.25
C VAL A 230 6.13 3.44 23.00
N SER A 231 6.58 2.66 23.98
CA SER A 231 7.76 1.82 23.80
C SER A 231 7.51 0.73 22.76
N LEU A 232 8.57 0.25 22.11
CA LEU A 232 8.44 -0.89 21.20
C LEU A 232 7.92 -2.15 21.92
N GLY A 233 8.25 -2.32 23.21
CA GLY A 233 7.71 -3.42 24.02
C GLY A 233 6.20 -3.34 24.21
N ASP A 234 5.66 -2.14 24.47
CA ASP A 234 4.22 -1.93 24.60
C ASP A 234 3.49 -2.13 23.26
N VAL A 235 4.10 -1.69 22.14
CA VAL A 235 3.57 -1.96 20.80
C VAL A 235 3.51 -3.46 20.55
N GLU A 236 4.58 -4.20 20.85
CA GLU A 236 4.62 -5.64 20.70
C GLU A 236 3.53 -6.34 21.52
N GLN A 237 3.40 -5.95 22.78
CA GLN A 237 2.37 -6.49 23.68
C GLN A 237 0.96 -6.19 23.14
N GLY A 238 0.71 -4.96 22.69
CA GLY A 238 -0.57 -4.56 22.10
C GLY A 238 -0.93 -5.36 20.86
N LEU A 239 0.01 -5.60 19.96
CA LEU A 239 -0.19 -6.43 18.76
C LEU A 239 -0.52 -7.88 19.14
N ARG A 240 0.18 -8.45 20.14
CA ARG A 240 -0.11 -9.80 20.64
C ARG A 240 -1.50 -9.90 21.28
N GLN A 241 -1.89 -8.90 22.08
CA GLN A 241 -3.22 -8.83 22.70
C GLN A 241 -4.33 -8.66 21.66
N ALA A 242 -4.05 -7.97 20.55
CA ALA A 242 -4.95 -7.84 19.41
C ALA A 242 -5.06 -9.13 18.57
N GLY A 243 -4.37 -10.21 18.95
CA GLY A 243 -4.45 -11.53 18.32
C GLY A 243 -3.60 -11.69 17.05
N PHE A 244 -2.63 -10.81 16.81
CA PHE A 244 -1.72 -10.97 15.68
C PHE A 244 -0.77 -12.15 15.90
N SER A 245 -0.48 -12.88 14.82
CA SER A 245 0.43 -14.02 14.87
C SER A 245 1.85 -13.58 15.26
N PRO A 246 2.65 -14.45 15.91
CA PRO A 246 4.03 -14.15 16.25
C PRO A 246 4.87 -13.71 15.05
N SER A 247 4.65 -14.32 13.88
CA SER A 247 5.31 -13.97 12.62
C SER A 247 5.02 -12.53 12.20
N LEU A 248 3.75 -12.12 12.25
CA LEU A 248 3.33 -10.76 11.90
C LEU A 248 3.87 -9.73 12.91
N VAL A 249 3.78 -10.04 14.20
CA VAL A 249 4.35 -9.18 15.27
C VAL A 249 5.83 -8.97 15.03
N SER A 250 6.59 -10.05 14.81
CA SER A 250 8.03 -9.96 14.53
C SER A 250 8.34 -9.07 13.33
N ALA A 251 7.59 -9.23 12.24
CA ALA A 251 7.76 -8.42 11.04
C ALA A 251 7.50 -6.92 11.30
N PHE A 252 6.44 -6.57 12.04
CA PHE A 252 6.18 -5.17 12.40
C PHE A 252 7.25 -4.60 13.34
N MET A 253 7.71 -5.38 14.30
CA MET A 253 8.77 -4.93 15.22
C MET A 253 10.09 -4.68 14.47
N GLU A 254 10.43 -5.51 13.48
CA GLU A 254 11.58 -5.29 12.61
C GLU A 254 11.40 -3.99 11.79
N MET A 255 10.22 -3.77 11.21
CA MET A 255 9.92 -2.56 10.45
C MET A 255 10.05 -1.29 11.31
N TYR A 256 9.52 -1.29 12.53
CA TYR A 256 9.63 -0.12 13.43
C TYR A 256 11.08 0.16 13.83
N ARG A 257 11.89 -0.87 14.09
CA ARG A 257 13.33 -0.70 14.34
C ARG A 257 14.04 -0.14 13.11
N GLY A 258 13.75 -0.70 11.93
CA GLY A 258 14.31 -0.22 10.66
C GLY A 258 13.92 1.22 10.34
N ALA A 259 12.67 1.60 10.59
CA ALA A 259 12.21 2.97 10.45
C ALA A 259 12.95 3.93 11.39
N GLY A 260 13.17 3.53 12.65
CA GLY A 260 13.97 4.29 13.62
C GLY A 260 15.46 4.44 13.23
N GLN A 261 15.97 3.54 12.39
CA GLN A 261 17.32 3.58 11.81
C GLN A 261 17.39 4.29 10.46
N GLY A 262 16.27 4.81 9.95
CA GLY A 262 16.20 5.50 8.67
C GLY A 262 16.12 4.57 7.44
N LEU A 263 15.93 3.25 7.62
CA LEU A 263 15.85 2.30 6.50
C LEU A 263 14.56 2.47 5.67
N VAL A 264 13.50 3.03 6.25
CA VAL A 264 12.21 3.25 5.56
C VAL A 264 12.16 4.71 5.05
N ALA A 265 13.05 5.02 4.13
CA ALA A 265 13.21 6.35 3.54
C ALA A 265 13.38 6.23 2.01
N PRO A 266 13.22 7.32 1.24
CA PRO A 266 13.60 7.33 -0.17
C PRO A 266 15.08 6.98 -0.35
N GLU A 267 15.36 6.15 -1.34
CA GLU A 267 16.74 5.85 -1.74
C GLU A 267 17.42 7.10 -2.28
N SER A 268 18.67 7.33 -1.88
CA SER A 268 19.45 8.50 -2.31
C SER A 268 19.62 8.51 -3.84
N GLY A 269 19.33 9.65 -4.47
CA GLY A 269 19.42 9.80 -5.93
C GLY A 269 18.24 9.19 -6.71
N GLY A 270 17.26 8.57 -6.03
CA GLY A 270 16.05 8.03 -6.67
C GLY A 270 15.09 9.12 -7.17
N SER A 271 14.29 8.79 -8.19
CA SER A 271 13.23 9.68 -8.68
C SER A 271 12.12 9.82 -7.64
N VAL A 272 11.82 11.04 -7.21
CA VAL A 272 10.76 11.36 -6.26
C VAL A 272 9.65 12.10 -6.96
N VAL A 273 8.41 11.66 -6.77
CA VAL A 273 7.20 12.35 -7.24
C VAL A 273 6.37 12.73 -6.02
N THR A 274 6.12 14.03 -5.90
CA THR A 274 5.27 14.59 -4.84
C THR A 274 3.83 14.60 -5.32
N MET A 275 2.95 13.97 -4.57
CA MET A 275 1.52 13.88 -4.85
C MET A 275 0.75 15.00 -4.13
N PRO A 276 -0.42 15.41 -4.65
CA PRO A 276 -1.04 16.69 -4.24
C PRO A 276 -1.81 16.64 -2.91
N THR A 277 -2.29 15.46 -2.47
CA THR A 277 -3.15 15.39 -1.29
C THR A 277 -2.37 15.70 -0.02
N THR A 278 -2.76 16.78 0.67
CA THR A 278 -2.15 17.13 1.96
C THR A 278 -2.77 16.33 3.10
N PHE A 279 -2.06 16.26 4.24
CA PHE A 279 -2.60 15.57 5.41
C PHE A 279 -3.82 16.30 6.00
N GLU A 280 -3.90 17.62 5.88
CA GLU A 280 -5.07 18.43 6.25
C GLU A 280 -6.30 18.05 5.41
N THR A 281 -6.13 17.88 4.10
CA THR A 281 -7.20 17.41 3.21
C THR A 281 -7.68 16.02 3.64
N PHE A 282 -6.76 15.08 3.86
CA PHE A 282 -7.09 13.74 4.35
C PHE A 282 -7.81 13.80 5.71
N ALA A 283 -7.31 14.60 6.66
CA ALA A 283 -7.92 14.73 7.98
C ALA A 283 -9.35 15.24 7.92
N LYS A 284 -9.63 16.19 7.04
CA LYS A 284 -10.97 16.76 6.83
C LYS A 284 -11.91 15.80 6.09
N GLU A 285 -11.43 15.16 5.03
CA GLU A 285 -12.28 14.41 4.09
C GLU A 285 -12.43 12.93 4.47
N VAL A 286 -11.47 12.37 5.20
CA VAL A 286 -11.45 10.93 5.54
C VAL A 286 -11.51 10.71 7.06
N PHE A 287 -10.57 11.32 7.81
CA PHE A 287 -10.48 11.06 9.25
C PHE A 287 -11.68 11.63 10.03
N ALA A 288 -12.05 12.89 9.80
CA ALA A 288 -13.13 13.54 10.53
C ALA A 288 -14.51 12.89 10.27
N PRO A 289 -14.88 12.48 9.04
CA PRO A 289 -16.09 11.66 8.82
C PRO A 289 -16.04 10.33 9.57
N ALA A 290 -14.94 9.60 9.53
CA ALA A 290 -14.77 8.34 10.27
C ALA A 290 -14.79 8.53 11.79
N TYR A 291 -14.38 9.69 12.29
CA TYR A 291 -14.48 10.02 13.71
C TYR A 291 -15.95 10.24 14.15
N ARG A 292 -16.81 10.79 13.28
CA ARG A 292 -18.21 11.09 13.56
C ARG A 292 -19.16 9.87 13.39
N SER A 293 -18.77 8.89 12.57
CA SER A 293 -19.50 7.62 12.39
C SER A 293 -19.28 6.69 13.59
#